data_1f047ba300d1e49f4ba82d1673c039f6
#
_entry.id   1f047ba300d1e49f4ba82d1673c039f6
#
_cell.length_a   1.000
_cell.length_b   1.000
_cell.length_c   1.000
_cell.angle_alpha   90.00
_cell.angle_beta   90.00
_cell.angle_gamma   90.00
#
_symmetry.space_group_name_H-M   'P 1'
#
loop_
_entity.id
_entity.type
_entity.pdbx_description
1 polymer ?
#
loop_
_entity_poly.entity_id
_entity_poly.type
_entity_poly.pdbx_seq_one_letter_code
_entity_poly.pdbx_strand_id
1 'polypeptide(L)'
;MIDYIKGELAELTPAQAVVEAYGVGYALNISLNTYEAVQGKKEVKLYVHESLVTGGRDDSYTFFGFASKQERDLYRLLITVSGVGANTARMILSAASPAELAGAISSGNERLLKGVKGIGLKTAQRIIVDLKDKIMSLGIAQELPAGTVADNTIPADVRDEAVAALTMLGFSPAPTAKVVTALLTDDPTLPVEQVVKMALKQIK
;
A
#
# COMPACT_ATOMS: atom_id res chain seq x y z
N MET A 1 4.76 -14.56 -8.79
CA MET A 1 3.97 -13.53 -8.06
C MET A 1 3.21 -12.69 -9.06
N ILE A 2 1.88 -12.57 -8.90
CA ILE A 2 1.02 -11.73 -9.73
C ILE A 2 0.97 -10.34 -9.09
N ASP A 3 1.31 -9.28 -9.85
CA ASP A 3 1.26 -7.90 -9.35
C ASP A 3 -0.14 -7.30 -9.49
N TYR A 4 -0.80 -7.52 -10.62
CA TYR A 4 -2.17 -7.07 -10.85
C TYR A 4 -2.88 -7.98 -11.87
N ILE A 5 -4.20 -7.92 -11.85
CA ILE A 5 -5.06 -8.51 -12.89
C ILE A 5 -5.89 -7.38 -13.47
N LYS A 6 -5.90 -7.30 -14.82
CA LYS A 6 -6.74 -6.35 -15.57
C LYS A 6 -7.64 -7.14 -16.50
N GLY A 7 -8.95 -6.89 -16.45
CA GLY A 7 -9.92 -7.57 -17.28
C GLY A 7 -11.35 -7.11 -17.01
N GLU A 8 -12.30 -7.88 -17.50
CA GLU A 8 -13.72 -7.66 -17.30
C GLU A 8 -14.12 -8.04 -15.86
N LEU A 9 -14.95 -7.22 -15.23
CA LEU A 9 -15.53 -7.54 -13.93
C LEU A 9 -16.75 -8.46 -14.15
N ALA A 10 -16.50 -9.76 -14.11
CA ALA A 10 -17.52 -10.79 -14.38
C ALA A 10 -18.53 -10.93 -13.23
N GLU A 11 -18.03 -10.90 -11.96
CA GLU A 11 -18.87 -10.98 -10.77
C GLU A 11 -18.35 -10.01 -9.71
N LEU A 12 -19.28 -9.42 -8.95
CA LEU A 12 -18.95 -8.53 -7.84
C LEU A 12 -19.88 -8.74 -6.65
N THR A 13 -19.29 -9.01 -5.49
CA THR A 13 -19.94 -9.01 -4.19
C THR A 13 -19.17 -8.11 -3.23
N PRO A 14 -19.71 -7.69 -2.07
CA PRO A 14 -18.99 -6.87 -1.11
C PRO A 14 -17.68 -7.49 -0.57
N ALA A 15 -17.49 -8.81 -0.76
CA ALA A 15 -16.35 -9.54 -0.23
C ALA A 15 -15.44 -10.15 -1.31
N GLN A 16 -15.91 -10.22 -2.56
CA GLN A 16 -15.20 -10.90 -3.65
C GLN A 16 -15.51 -10.24 -5.00
N ALA A 17 -14.50 -10.15 -5.84
CA ALA A 17 -14.61 -9.81 -7.25
C ALA A 17 -14.06 -10.95 -8.10
N VAL A 18 -14.73 -11.28 -9.20
CA VAL A 18 -14.19 -12.16 -10.23
C VAL A 18 -13.81 -11.30 -11.43
N VAL A 19 -12.52 -11.30 -11.75
CA VAL A 19 -12.00 -10.57 -12.91
C VAL A 19 -11.62 -11.58 -13.97
N GLU A 20 -12.26 -11.48 -15.13
CA GLU A 20 -11.96 -12.33 -16.28
C GLU A 20 -10.88 -11.67 -17.14
N ALA A 21 -9.79 -12.40 -17.35
CA ALA A 21 -8.71 -11.98 -18.23
C ALA A 21 -8.37 -13.14 -19.18
N TYR A 22 -8.53 -12.93 -20.47
CA TYR A 22 -8.23 -13.92 -21.53
C TYR A 22 -8.89 -15.29 -21.32
N GLY A 23 -10.17 -15.32 -20.91
CA GLY A 23 -10.93 -16.55 -20.68
C GLY A 23 -10.63 -17.26 -19.35
N VAL A 24 -9.88 -16.62 -18.44
CA VAL A 24 -9.61 -17.12 -17.09
C VAL A 24 -10.25 -16.18 -16.07
N GLY A 25 -11.16 -16.72 -15.25
CA GLY A 25 -11.79 -15.99 -14.14
C GLY A 25 -10.96 -16.09 -12.86
N TYR A 26 -10.47 -14.94 -12.38
CA TYR A 26 -9.71 -14.85 -11.14
C TYR A 26 -10.61 -14.36 -10.00
N ALA A 27 -10.85 -15.23 -9.02
CA ALA A 27 -11.62 -14.89 -7.82
C ALA A 27 -10.71 -14.20 -6.78
N LEU A 28 -10.99 -12.93 -6.48
CA LEU A 28 -10.21 -12.08 -5.60
C LEU A 28 -11.02 -11.70 -4.37
N ASN A 29 -10.51 -11.96 -3.18
CA ASN A 29 -11.09 -11.41 -1.96
C ASN A 29 -10.78 -9.92 -1.88
N ILE A 30 -11.79 -9.09 -1.68
CA ILE A 30 -11.66 -7.64 -1.68
C ILE A 30 -12.13 -7.02 -0.36
N SER A 31 -11.69 -5.79 -0.08
CA SER A 31 -12.22 -4.93 0.98
C SER A 31 -13.49 -4.20 0.51
N LEU A 32 -14.23 -3.59 1.43
CA LEU A 32 -15.34 -2.71 1.07
C LEU A 32 -14.86 -1.47 0.29
N ASN A 33 -13.71 -0.91 0.61
CA ASN A 33 -13.12 0.20 -0.15
C ASN A 33 -12.88 -0.19 -1.61
N THR A 34 -12.30 -1.37 -1.85
CA THR A 34 -12.12 -1.89 -3.21
C THR A 34 -13.48 -2.14 -3.89
N TYR A 35 -14.47 -2.72 -3.17
CA TYR A 35 -15.83 -2.93 -3.70
C TYR A 35 -16.44 -1.61 -4.18
N GLU A 36 -16.44 -0.57 -3.35
CA GLU A 36 -16.97 0.75 -3.70
C GLU A 36 -16.23 1.38 -4.90
N ALA A 37 -14.91 1.20 -4.94
CA ALA A 37 -14.07 1.73 -6.03
C ALA A 37 -14.33 1.07 -7.39
N VAL A 38 -14.79 -0.19 -7.43
CA VAL A 38 -15.00 -0.94 -8.68
C VAL A 38 -16.48 -1.13 -9.04
N GLN A 39 -17.39 -0.83 -8.15
CA GLN A 39 -18.83 -0.98 -8.38
C GLN A 39 -19.27 -0.16 -9.61
N GLY A 40 -20.04 -0.81 -10.48
CA GLY A 40 -20.55 -0.21 -11.73
C GLY A 40 -19.54 -0.13 -12.87
N LYS A 41 -18.30 -0.57 -12.70
CA LYS A 41 -17.30 -0.65 -13.76
C LYS A 41 -17.43 -1.96 -14.52
N LYS A 42 -17.23 -1.92 -15.85
CA LYS A 42 -17.19 -3.12 -16.70
C LYS A 42 -15.79 -3.73 -16.73
N GLU A 43 -14.76 -2.87 -16.82
CA GLU A 43 -13.36 -3.28 -16.77
C GLU A 43 -12.70 -2.72 -15.52
N VAL A 44 -11.85 -3.53 -14.90
CA VAL A 44 -11.12 -3.17 -13.70
C VAL A 44 -9.66 -3.60 -13.79
N LYS A 45 -8.81 -2.92 -13.04
CA LYS A 45 -7.47 -3.35 -12.70
C LYS A 45 -7.38 -3.46 -11.20
N LEU A 46 -7.15 -4.65 -10.68
CA LEU A 46 -6.95 -4.90 -9.27
C LEU A 46 -5.50 -5.32 -9.02
N TYR A 47 -4.85 -4.66 -8.07
CA TYR A 47 -3.54 -5.06 -7.57
C TYR A 47 -3.70 -6.29 -6.68
N VAL A 48 -2.78 -7.23 -6.75
CA VAL A 48 -2.94 -8.56 -6.14
C VAL A 48 -1.91 -8.81 -5.04
N HIS A 49 -2.36 -9.46 -4.00
CA HIS A 49 -1.53 -10.17 -3.05
C HIS A 49 -1.93 -11.65 -3.04
N GLU A 50 -0.95 -12.51 -3.26
CA GLU A 50 -1.10 -13.97 -3.21
C GLU A 50 -0.82 -14.47 -1.79
N SER A 51 -1.72 -15.27 -1.26
CA SER A 51 -1.55 -15.94 0.03
C SER A 51 -1.61 -17.44 -0.17
N LEU A 52 -0.52 -18.12 0.14
CA LEU A 52 -0.45 -19.57 0.19
C LEU A 52 -0.45 -20.01 1.65
N VAL A 53 -1.49 -20.72 2.05
CA VAL A 53 -1.56 -21.35 3.37
C VAL A 53 -1.27 -22.82 3.21
N THR A 54 -0.13 -23.26 3.73
CA THR A 54 0.32 -24.66 3.70
C THR A 54 0.28 -25.26 5.10
N GLY A 55 0.13 -26.58 5.18
CA GLY A 55 0.21 -27.32 6.46
C GLY A 55 -1.15 -27.54 7.14
N GLY A 56 -2.27 -27.24 6.47
CA GLY A 56 -3.60 -27.66 6.85
C GLY A 56 -3.97 -29.01 6.22
N ARG A 57 -5.26 -29.39 6.31
CA ARG A 57 -5.81 -30.57 5.61
C ARG A 57 -5.74 -30.39 4.09
N ASP A 58 -5.86 -29.15 3.62
CA ASP A 58 -5.78 -28.74 2.22
C ASP A 58 -4.95 -27.48 2.13
N ASP A 59 -3.97 -27.47 1.23
CA ASP A 59 -3.23 -26.25 0.89
C ASP A 59 -4.18 -25.29 0.17
N SER A 60 -4.31 -24.07 0.64
CA SER A 60 -5.18 -23.08 0.03
C SER A 60 -4.38 -21.96 -0.62
N TYR A 61 -4.67 -21.69 -1.89
CA TYR A 61 -4.12 -20.59 -2.66
C TYR A 61 -5.19 -19.52 -2.82
N THR A 62 -4.96 -18.36 -2.23
CA THR A 62 -5.98 -17.31 -2.14
C THR A 62 -5.42 -16.00 -2.69
N PHE A 63 -6.19 -15.35 -3.56
CA PHE A 63 -5.92 -14.00 -4.04
C PHE A 63 -6.67 -12.95 -3.24
N PHE A 64 -5.98 -11.88 -2.91
CA PHE A 64 -6.57 -10.64 -2.39
C PHE A 64 -6.38 -9.54 -3.43
N GLY A 65 -7.47 -8.81 -3.75
CA GLY A 65 -7.51 -7.76 -4.75
C GLY A 65 -7.73 -6.39 -4.12
N PHE A 66 -7.05 -5.38 -4.66
CA PHE A 66 -7.07 -4.00 -4.17
C PHE A 66 -7.22 -3.03 -5.32
N ALA A 67 -8.02 -1.98 -5.14
CA ALA A 67 -8.25 -0.95 -6.14
C ALA A 67 -7.01 -0.05 -6.36
N SER A 68 -6.14 0.07 -5.36
CA SER A 68 -4.92 0.87 -5.43
C SER A 68 -3.69 0.13 -4.90
N LYS A 69 -2.50 0.59 -5.31
CA LYS A 69 -1.23 0.09 -4.75
C LYS A 69 -1.11 0.41 -3.27
N GLN A 70 -1.55 1.59 -2.86
CA GLN A 70 -1.52 2.02 -1.46
C GLN A 70 -2.33 1.08 -0.56
N GLU A 71 -3.54 0.70 -0.98
CA GLU A 71 -4.36 -0.25 -0.24
C GLU A 71 -3.67 -1.61 -0.10
N ARG A 72 -3.07 -2.12 -1.20
CA ARG A 72 -2.30 -3.36 -1.18
C ARG A 72 -1.07 -3.27 -0.26
N ASP A 73 -0.36 -2.16 -0.30
CA ASP A 73 0.86 -2.00 0.50
C ASP A 73 0.53 -1.86 1.99
N LEU A 74 -0.56 -1.19 2.35
CA LEU A 74 -1.11 -1.21 3.70
C LEU A 74 -1.53 -2.62 4.13
N TYR A 75 -2.19 -3.38 3.26
CA TYR A 75 -2.52 -4.77 3.54
C TYR A 75 -1.27 -5.59 3.85
N ARG A 76 -0.23 -5.46 3.02
CA ARG A 76 1.06 -6.14 3.21
C ARG A 76 1.72 -5.79 4.53
N LEU A 77 1.66 -4.52 4.94
CA LEU A 77 2.15 -4.09 6.26
C LEU A 77 1.32 -4.71 7.39
N LEU A 78 0.00 -4.68 7.29
CA LEU A 78 -0.90 -5.21 8.32
C LEU A 78 -0.65 -6.70 8.60
N ILE A 79 -0.48 -7.52 7.56
CA ILE A 79 -0.24 -8.96 7.73
C ILE A 79 1.15 -9.30 8.31
N THR A 80 2.08 -8.33 8.39
CA THR A 80 3.36 -8.52 9.11
C THR A 80 3.21 -8.43 10.62
N VAL A 81 2.09 -7.87 11.10
CA VAL A 81 1.84 -7.70 12.53
C VAL A 81 1.36 -9.00 13.15
N SER A 82 2.02 -9.47 14.18
CA SER A 82 1.61 -10.70 14.88
C SER A 82 0.20 -10.56 15.45
N GLY A 83 -0.67 -11.50 15.10
CA GLY A 83 -2.09 -11.51 15.47
C GLY A 83 -3.00 -10.84 14.43
N VAL A 84 -2.45 -10.36 13.31
CA VAL A 84 -3.23 -9.84 12.17
C VAL A 84 -3.08 -10.80 10.99
N GLY A 85 -4.09 -11.64 10.78
CA GLY A 85 -4.14 -12.52 9.61
C GLY A 85 -4.76 -11.83 8.38
N ALA A 86 -4.71 -12.50 7.23
CA ALA A 86 -5.21 -12.01 5.95
C ALA A 86 -6.65 -11.46 6.00
N ASN A 87 -7.57 -12.20 6.61
CA ASN A 87 -8.96 -11.75 6.75
C ASN A 87 -9.11 -10.57 7.72
N THR A 88 -8.31 -10.53 8.80
CA THR A 88 -8.32 -9.40 9.74
C THR A 88 -7.80 -8.14 9.07
N ALA A 89 -6.72 -8.23 8.30
CA ALA A 89 -6.19 -7.11 7.51
C ALA A 89 -7.22 -6.58 6.50
N ARG A 90 -7.95 -7.47 5.81
CA ARG A 90 -9.05 -7.10 4.90
C ARG A 90 -10.19 -6.37 5.63
N MET A 91 -10.56 -6.82 6.84
CA MET A 91 -11.58 -6.14 7.65
C MET A 91 -11.12 -4.76 8.11
N ILE A 92 -9.85 -4.60 8.47
CA ILE A 92 -9.28 -3.29 8.82
C ILE A 92 -9.39 -2.34 7.62
N LEU A 93 -8.99 -2.79 6.43
CA LEU A 93 -9.10 -2.02 5.18
C LEU A 93 -10.54 -1.76 4.74
N SER A 94 -11.51 -2.50 5.26
CA SER A 94 -12.93 -2.25 5.01
C SER A 94 -13.55 -1.24 5.98
N ALA A 95 -12.88 -0.92 7.08
CA ALA A 95 -13.40 -0.05 8.13
C ALA A 95 -13.03 1.43 7.94
N ALA A 96 -12.00 1.72 7.15
CA ALA A 96 -11.52 3.07 6.87
C ALA A 96 -10.77 3.10 5.54
N SER A 97 -10.75 4.24 4.88
CA SER A 97 -9.93 4.45 3.67
C SER A 97 -8.44 4.28 3.99
N PRO A 98 -7.60 3.98 2.97
CA PRO A 98 -6.16 3.88 3.17
C PRO A 98 -5.53 5.10 3.83
N ALA A 99 -5.98 6.30 3.47
CA ALA A 99 -5.48 7.56 4.05
C ALA A 99 -5.89 7.72 5.53
N GLU A 100 -7.16 7.45 5.86
CA GLU A 100 -7.65 7.49 7.25
C GLU A 100 -6.94 6.47 8.14
N LEU A 101 -6.73 5.26 7.62
CA LEU A 101 -6.04 4.20 8.34
C LEU A 101 -4.57 4.57 8.60
N ALA A 102 -3.87 5.08 7.57
CA ALA A 102 -2.51 5.57 7.71
C ALA A 102 -2.42 6.72 8.72
N GLY A 103 -3.34 7.68 8.65
CA GLY A 103 -3.45 8.77 9.62
C GLY A 103 -3.71 8.30 11.04
N ALA A 104 -4.61 7.33 11.22
CA ALA A 104 -4.91 6.76 12.53
C ALA A 104 -3.70 6.04 13.15
N ILE A 105 -2.96 5.28 12.36
CA ILE A 105 -1.76 4.58 12.84
C ILE A 105 -0.64 5.59 13.17
N SER A 106 -0.40 6.57 12.29
CA SER A 106 0.63 7.59 12.50
C SER A 106 0.36 8.46 13.73
N SER A 107 -0.90 8.82 13.98
CA SER A 107 -1.32 9.61 15.16
C SER A 107 -1.48 8.77 16.44
N GLY A 108 -1.41 7.44 16.36
CA GLY A 108 -1.63 6.56 17.50
C GLY A 108 -3.10 6.40 17.90
N ASN A 109 -4.03 6.60 16.98
CA ASN A 109 -5.46 6.51 17.24
C ASN A 109 -5.95 5.06 17.33
N GLU A 110 -5.91 4.49 18.52
CA GLU A 110 -6.37 3.11 18.78
C GLU A 110 -7.88 2.92 18.55
N ARG A 111 -8.68 3.99 18.65
CA ARG A 111 -10.15 3.90 18.63
C ARG A 111 -10.68 3.35 17.32
N LEU A 112 -10.11 3.80 16.20
CA LEU A 112 -10.48 3.32 14.87
C LEU A 112 -10.20 1.81 14.73
N LEU A 113 -9.01 1.37 15.11
CA LEU A 113 -8.61 -0.03 15.01
C LEU A 113 -9.45 -0.94 15.92
N LYS A 114 -9.77 -0.51 17.14
CA LYS A 114 -10.61 -1.25 18.08
C LYS A 114 -12.07 -1.40 17.63
N GLY A 115 -12.54 -0.55 16.74
CA GLY A 115 -13.86 -0.66 16.11
C GLY A 115 -13.98 -1.85 15.16
N VAL A 116 -12.85 -2.41 14.72
CA VAL A 116 -12.86 -3.55 13.80
C VAL A 116 -13.07 -4.86 14.58
N LYS A 117 -14.05 -5.65 14.12
CA LYS A 117 -14.36 -6.95 14.75
C LYS A 117 -13.13 -7.85 14.80
N GLY A 118 -12.81 -8.37 15.98
CA GLY A 118 -11.66 -9.26 16.18
C GLY A 118 -10.36 -8.54 16.54
N ILE A 119 -10.35 -7.21 16.63
CA ILE A 119 -9.21 -6.43 17.09
C ILE A 119 -9.43 -5.94 18.52
N GLY A 120 -8.69 -6.55 19.45
CA GLY A 120 -8.63 -6.10 20.83
C GLY A 120 -7.62 -4.96 21.04
N LEU A 121 -7.62 -4.38 22.23
CA LEU A 121 -6.70 -3.31 22.63
C LEU A 121 -5.24 -3.66 22.36
N LYS A 122 -4.80 -4.85 22.75
CA LYS A 122 -3.41 -5.29 22.58
C LYS A 122 -3.00 -5.38 21.11
N THR A 123 -3.89 -5.87 20.24
CA THR A 123 -3.64 -5.96 18.80
C THR A 123 -3.61 -4.57 18.16
N ALA A 124 -4.53 -3.67 18.55
CA ALA A 124 -4.54 -2.28 18.07
C ALA A 124 -3.24 -1.54 18.43
N GLN A 125 -2.79 -1.66 19.67
CA GLN A 125 -1.53 -1.06 20.14
C GLN A 125 -0.31 -1.63 19.38
N ARG A 126 -0.30 -2.94 19.14
CA ARG A 126 0.76 -3.59 18.38
C ARG A 126 0.81 -3.10 16.94
N ILE A 127 -0.36 -2.98 16.26
CA ILE A 127 -0.43 -2.42 14.91
C ILE A 127 0.20 -1.02 14.88
N ILE A 128 -0.14 -0.17 15.83
CA ILE A 128 0.40 1.20 15.90
C ILE A 128 1.91 1.16 16.10
N VAL A 129 2.41 0.41 17.08
CA VAL A 129 3.84 0.35 17.38
C VAL A 129 4.65 -0.21 16.21
N ASP A 130 4.18 -1.31 15.61
CA ASP A 130 4.91 -2.01 14.55
C ASP A 130 4.88 -1.27 13.20
N LEU A 131 3.85 -0.44 12.94
CA LEU A 131 3.61 0.16 11.62
C LEU A 131 3.78 1.66 11.54
N LYS A 132 3.78 2.41 12.66
CA LYS A 132 3.87 3.86 12.67
C LYS A 132 5.02 4.40 11.81
N ASP A 133 6.24 3.92 12.06
CA ASP A 133 7.43 4.39 11.35
C ASP A 133 7.45 3.94 9.88
N LYS A 134 6.93 2.74 9.61
CA LYS A 134 6.85 2.17 8.25
C LYS A 134 5.88 2.94 7.36
N ILE A 135 4.72 3.33 7.90
CA ILE A 135 3.71 4.13 7.18
C ILE A 135 4.24 5.53 6.88
N MET A 136 4.94 6.14 7.83
CA MET A 136 5.58 7.44 7.60
C MET A 136 6.65 7.38 6.50
N SER A 137 7.44 6.29 6.47
CA SER A 137 8.49 6.09 5.45
C SER A 137 7.94 5.82 4.04
N LEU A 138 6.74 5.26 3.92
CA LEU A 138 6.09 4.96 2.63
C LEU A 138 5.32 6.16 2.05
N GLY A 139 5.24 7.29 2.76
CA GLY A 139 4.52 8.48 2.30
C GLY A 139 3.00 8.32 2.20
N ILE A 140 2.45 7.18 2.63
CA ILE A 140 1.00 6.86 2.52
C ILE A 140 0.14 7.89 3.30
N ALA A 141 0.70 8.55 4.30
CA ALA A 141 0.02 9.56 5.10
C ALA A 141 -0.08 10.95 4.42
N GLN A 142 0.55 11.16 3.27
CA GLN A 142 0.67 12.49 2.65
C GLN A 142 -0.38 12.81 1.57
N GLU A 143 -1.27 11.89 1.22
CA GLU A 143 -2.41 12.20 0.36
C GLU A 143 -3.65 12.62 1.17
N LEU A 144 -3.51 13.62 2.04
CA LEU A 144 -4.65 14.44 2.45
C LEU A 144 -5.00 15.36 1.28
N PRO A 145 -6.31 15.60 0.97
CA PRO A 145 -6.68 16.53 -0.09
C PRO A 145 -6.04 17.88 0.21
N ALA A 146 -5.21 18.34 -0.73
CA ALA A 146 -4.48 19.58 -0.64
C ALA A 146 -5.46 20.77 -0.56
N GLY A 147 -5.73 21.18 0.68
CA GLY A 147 -6.18 22.53 0.97
C GLY A 147 -5.00 23.29 1.52
N THR A 148 -4.56 24.31 0.75
CA THR A 148 -3.59 25.37 1.08
C THR A 148 -2.09 25.00 1.12
N VAL A 149 -1.43 25.30 0.01
CA VAL A 149 -0.16 26.03 -0.22
C VAL A 149 0.93 25.88 0.85
N ALA A 150 1.97 25.12 0.51
CA ALA A 150 3.34 25.51 0.83
C ALA A 150 4.19 25.27 -0.42
N ASP A 151 4.76 26.32 -0.91
CA ASP A 151 5.72 26.46 -1.98
C ASP A 151 6.93 25.53 -1.73
N ASN A 152 6.95 24.37 -2.39
CA ASN A 152 8.11 23.49 -2.42
C ASN A 152 8.38 23.12 -3.88
N THR A 153 9.38 23.79 -4.43
CA THR A 153 9.90 23.69 -5.79
C THR A 153 10.52 22.34 -6.17
N ILE A 154 10.41 21.32 -5.32
CA ILE A 154 10.95 19.96 -5.58
C ILE A 154 9.78 19.07 -6.07
N PRO A 155 9.85 18.48 -7.29
CA PRO A 155 8.86 17.53 -7.76
C PRO A 155 8.83 16.28 -6.85
N ALA A 156 7.78 16.16 -6.04
CA ALA A 156 7.64 15.05 -5.09
C ALA A 156 7.67 13.68 -5.80
N ASP A 157 7.07 13.59 -6.98
CA ASP A 157 7.04 12.37 -7.78
C ASP A 157 8.43 11.89 -8.17
N VAL A 158 9.31 12.80 -8.64
CA VAL A 158 10.70 12.48 -9.06
C VAL A 158 11.54 12.04 -7.87
N ARG A 159 11.36 12.70 -6.72
CA ARG A 159 12.06 12.35 -5.47
C ARG A 159 11.69 10.95 -5.00
N ASP A 160 10.40 10.68 -4.91
CA ASP A 160 9.90 9.42 -4.36
C ASP A 160 10.22 8.23 -5.28
N GLU A 161 10.15 8.43 -6.59
CA GLU A 161 10.53 7.44 -7.58
C GLU A 161 12.05 7.14 -7.54
N ALA A 162 12.89 8.16 -7.43
CA ALA A 162 14.33 7.99 -7.29
C ALA A 162 14.74 7.27 -6.00
N VAL A 163 14.11 7.61 -4.86
CA VAL A 163 14.34 6.93 -3.59
C VAL A 163 13.88 5.46 -3.66
N ALA A 164 12.73 5.19 -4.24
CA ALA A 164 12.24 3.83 -4.43
C ALA A 164 13.19 3.00 -5.30
N ALA A 165 13.66 3.53 -6.43
CA ALA A 165 14.60 2.86 -7.31
C ALA A 165 15.90 2.50 -6.59
N LEU A 166 16.48 3.42 -5.83
CA LEU A 166 17.71 3.20 -5.09
C LEU A 166 17.54 2.20 -3.95
N THR A 167 16.37 2.22 -3.29
CA THR A 167 16.04 1.24 -2.25
C THR A 167 15.90 -0.17 -2.84
N MET A 168 15.32 -0.31 -4.03
CA MET A 168 15.25 -1.59 -4.75
C MET A 168 16.64 -2.10 -5.16
N LEU A 169 17.62 -1.21 -5.36
CA LEU A 169 19.02 -1.54 -5.60
C LEU A 169 19.79 -1.90 -4.32
N GLY A 170 19.14 -1.88 -3.15
CA GLY A 170 19.71 -2.34 -1.89
C GLY A 170 20.26 -1.22 -1.00
N PHE A 171 20.07 0.05 -1.35
CA PHE A 171 20.51 1.16 -0.52
C PHE A 171 19.51 1.47 0.61
N SER A 172 20.04 1.89 1.77
CA SER A 172 19.19 2.24 2.91
C SER A 172 18.34 3.49 2.63
N PRO A 173 17.02 3.49 2.94
CA PRO A 173 16.12 4.59 2.59
C PRO A 173 16.52 5.96 3.13
N ALA A 174 16.95 6.04 4.40
CA ALA A 174 17.24 7.31 5.05
C ALA A 174 18.44 8.08 4.44
N PRO A 175 19.63 7.47 4.20
CA PRO A 175 20.71 8.13 3.49
C PRO A 175 20.34 8.45 2.05
N THR A 176 19.62 7.56 1.37
CA THR A 176 19.17 7.75 0.00
C THR A 176 18.28 8.97 -0.15
N ALA A 177 17.27 9.12 0.72
CA ALA A 177 16.37 10.26 0.70
C ALA A 177 17.10 11.60 0.90
N LYS A 178 18.13 11.63 1.75
CA LYS A 178 18.95 12.84 1.95
C LYS A 178 19.72 13.24 0.69
N VAL A 179 20.36 12.28 0.03
CA VAL A 179 21.15 12.55 -1.19
C VAL A 179 20.23 12.97 -2.34
N VAL A 180 19.11 12.27 -2.54
CA VAL A 180 18.12 12.61 -3.58
C VAL A 180 17.53 14.00 -3.35
N THR A 181 17.16 14.34 -2.10
CA THR A 181 16.65 15.67 -1.76
C THR A 181 17.69 16.77 -2.02
N ALA A 182 18.95 16.54 -1.67
CA ALA A 182 20.03 17.50 -1.94
C ALA A 182 20.19 17.75 -3.45
N LEU A 183 20.21 16.69 -4.27
CA LEU A 183 20.32 16.80 -5.73
C LEU A 183 19.16 17.58 -6.35
N LEU A 184 17.92 17.32 -5.90
CA LEU A 184 16.72 18.00 -6.39
C LEU A 184 16.57 19.44 -5.82
N THR A 185 17.25 19.75 -4.72
CA THR A 185 17.34 21.12 -4.22
C THR A 185 18.29 21.95 -5.09
N ASP A 186 19.40 21.34 -5.55
CA ASP A 186 20.36 22.00 -6.44
C ASP A 186 19.81 22.17 -7.85
N ASP A 187 19.09 21.17 -8.38
CA ASP A 187 18.44 21.25 -9.68
C ASP A 187 17.09 20.49 -9.67
N PRO A 188 15.96 21.22 -9.48
CA PRO A 188 14.62 20.62 -9.46
C PRO A 188 14.15 20.06 -10.80
N THR A 189 14.86 20.31 -11.90
CA THR A 189 14.46 19.88 -13.26
C THR A 189 15.07 18.56 -13.68
N LEU A 190 15.89 17.95 -12.83
CA LEU A 190 16.54 16.67 -13.10
C LEU A 190 15.52 15.54 -13.29
N PRO A 191 15.60 14.77 -14.39
CA PRO A 191 14.78 13.57 -14.53
C PRO A 191 15.26 12.46 -13.60
N VAL A 192 14.33 11.56 -13.23
CA VAL A 192 14.56 10.46 -12.27
C VAL A 192 15.82 9.66 -12.55
N GLU A 193 16.08 9.32 -13.82
CA GLU A 193 17.24 8.53 -14.23
C GLU A 193 18.57 9.25 -13.92
N GLN A 194 18.61 10.57 -14.08
CA GLN A 194 19.79 11.37 -13.76
C GLN A 194 19.99 11.48 -12.26
N VAL A 195 18.92 11.70 -11.50
CA VAL A 195 18.94 11.74 -10.03
C VAL A 195 19.47 10.41 -9.49
N VAL A 196 18.95 9.28 -9.95
CA VAL A 196 19.43 7.94 -9.55
C VAL A 196 20.92 7.75 -9.88
N LYS A 197 21.33 8.10 -11.11
CA LYS A 197 22.72 7.97 -11.56
C LYS A 197 23.69 8.84 -10.76
N MET A 198 23.29 10.04 -10.37
CA MET A 198 24.09 10.94 -9.55
C MET A 198 24.13 10.49 -8.09
N ALA A 199 23.00 10.04 -7.55
CA ALA A 199 22.92 9.52 -6.20
C ALA A 199 23.77 8.27 -5.99
N LEU A 200 23.82 7.34 -6.97
CA LEU A 200 24.69 6.16 -6.94
C LEU A 200 26.18 6.49 -6.80
N LYS A 201 26.61 7.67 -7.23
CA LYS A 201 28.01 8.11 -7.09
C LYS A 201 28.29 8.73 -5.71
N GLN A 202 27.27 9.16 -4.99
CA GLN A 202 27.38 9.88 -3.72
C GLN A 202 27.02 9.02 -2.51
N ILE A 203 26.18 8.03 -2.66
CA ILE A 203 25.81 7.09 -1.60
C ILE A 203 26.96 6.07 -1.44
N LYS A 204 27.57 6.07 -0.27
CA LYS A 204 28.59 5.09 0.13
C LYS A 204 27.96 4.01 0.97
#